data_c414c0f03256360e50bbc00d1e3972c2
#
_entry.id   c414c0f03256360e50bbc00d1e3972c2
#
_cell.length_a   1.000
_cell.length_b   1.000
_cell.length_c   1.000
_cell.angle_alpha   90.00
_cell.angle_beta   90.00
_cell.angle_gamma   90.00
#
_symmetry.space_group_name_H-M   'P 1'
#
loop_
_entity.id
_entity.type
_entity.pdbx_description
1 polymer ?
#
loop_
_entity_poly.entity_id
_entity_poly.type
_entity_poly.pdbx_seq_one_letter_code
_entity_poly.pdbx_strand_id
1 'polypeptide(L)'
;VSIQTLVEQATIASSPFETDSFNQVVMSTYARFPIALERGAGCRVWDTQGREYLDFVAGIATCTLGHAHPAFVEAVTRQIQKLHHVSNLYYIPEQGELANWIVQHSCADRVFFCNSGAEANEAAIKLVRKYAHTVLQIEKPIILTARDSFHGRTLATITATAQPKYQKNFEPLMPGFHYVPYNDIGAVETAISELDEGDYRVAAILIEPLQGEGGVRPGDLAYFQKLRQICNETGVLLIFDEVQVGMGRSGKLWGYECLGVEPDIFTSAKGLGGGIPIGAMMCKSFCDVFQPGEHASTFGGNPFACGVALTVCQTLERENILQNVQDRGEQLRDGLRAIAAKYPNHITEVRGWGLINGLVLNPDTQLTAAEVVKAAIDEGLLLVPAGPKVLRFVPPLIVTQAEVEQALQAVDKAMASVTKE
;
A
#
# COMPACT_ATOMS: atom_id res chain seq x y z
N VAL A 1 34.12 -15.07 9.96
CA VAL A 1 33.04 -16.07 9.87
C VAL A 1 32.12 -15.59 8.77
N SER A 2 31.94 -16.37 7.68
CA SER A 2 31.07 -15.96 6.58
C SER A 2 29.60 -16.00 7.03
N ILE A 3 28.77 -15.13 6.42
CA ILE A 3 27.31 -15.11 6.67
C ILE A 3 26.71 -16.50 6.41
N GLN A 4 27.23 -17.24 5.44
CA GLN A 4 26.86 -18.63 5.17
C GLN A 4 27.08 -19.56 6.36
N THR A 5 28.19 -19.41 7.08
CA THR A 5 28.53 -20.21 8.28
C THR A 5 27.63 -19.86 9.47
N LEU A 6 27.16 -18.60 9.59
CA LEU A 6 26.21 -18.18 10.63
C LEU A 6 24.77 -18.67 10.34
N VAL A 7 24.39 -18.75 9.07
CA VAL A 7 23.09 -19.30 8.67
C VAL A 7 23.04 -20.82 8.85
N GLU A 8 24.14 -21.53 8.57
CA GLU A 8 24.25 -22.99 8.79
C GLU A 8 24.31 -23.36 10.29
N GLN A 9 24.81 -22.48 11.16
CA GLN A 9 24.85 -22.70 12.62
C GLN A 9 23.55 -22.33 13.35
N ALA A 10 22.66 -21.59 12.71
CA ALA A 10 21.34 -21.23 13.24
C ALA A 10 20.25 -22.25 12.90
N THR A 11 20.57 -23.51 12.67
CA THR A 11 19.59 -24.60 12.73
C THR A 11 19.19 -24.80 14.20
N ILE A 12 18.40 -23.88 14.73
CA ILE A 12 17.47 -24.22 15.80
C ILE A 12 16.58 -25.28 15.17
N ALA A 13 16.68 -26.52 15.66
CA ALA A 13 15.77 -27.58 15.29
C ALA A 13 14.35 -27.04 15.57
N SER A 14 13.69 -26.50 14.55
CA SER A 14 12.33 -26.03 14.68
C SER A 14 11.49 -27.26 14.94
N SER A 15 10.86 -27.35 16.11
CA SER A 15 9.74 -28.27 16.30
C SER A 15 8.74 -28.02 15.16
N PRO A 16 8.09 -29.06 14.60
CA PRO A 16 7.12 -28.86 13.53
C PRO A 16 6.11 -27.78 13.96
N PHE A 17 5.83 -26.81 13.06
CA PHE A 17 4.90 -25.72 13.33
C PHE A 17 3.52 -26.31 13.63
N GLU A 18 3.02 -26.05 14.84
CA GLU A 18 1.72 -26.52 15.29
C GLU A 18 0.69 -25.38 15.24
N THR A 19 -0.24 -25.46 14.31
CA THR A 19 -1.32 -24.48 14.08
C THR A 19 -2.18 -24.27 15.33
N ASP A 20 -2.47 -25.35 16.07
CA ASP A 20 -3.33 -25.29 17.26
C ASP A 20 -2.66 -24.50 18.40
N SER A 21 -1.38 -24.76 18.65
CA SER A 21 -0.59 -24.00 19.62
C SER A 21 -0.52 -22.51 19.26
N PHE A 22 -0.30 -22.17 17.98
CA PHE A 22 -0.31 -20.80 17.48
C PHE A 22 -1.67 -20.10 17.72
N ASN A 23 -2.79 -20.78 17.41
CA ASN A 23 -4.12 -20.21 17.53
C ASN A 23 -4.58 -20.00 18.99
N GLN A 24 -3.94 -20.67 19.95
CA GLN A 24 -4.21 -20.45 21.37
C GLN A 24 -3.60 -19.16 21.92
N VAL A 25 -2.54 -18.64 21.32
CA VAL A 25 -1.77 -17.49 21.85
C VAL A 25 -1.82 -16.24 20.98
N VAL A 26 -2.16 -16.36 19.69
CA VAL A 26 -2.27 -15.23 18.77
C VAL A 26 -3.74 -14.89 18.54
N MET A 27 -4.13 -13.62 18.78
CA MET A 27 -5.50 -13.16 18.56
C MET A 27 -5.97 -13.47 17.14
N SER A 28 -7.22 -13.96 17.01
CA SER A 28 -7.84 -14.33 15.73
C SER A 28 -8.35 -13.11 14.96
N THR A 29 -7.45 -12.18 14.62
CA THR A 29 -7.75 -10.96 13.84
C THR A 29 -7.62 -11.16 12.33
N TYR A 30 -7.07 -12.28 11.89
CA TYR A 30 -6.84 -12.61 10.49
C TYR A 30 -7.40 -13.99 10.13
N ALA A 31 -8.07 -14.09 8.97
CA ALA A 31 -8.35 -15.35 8.31
C ALA A 31 -7.09 -15.82 7.56
N ARG A 32 -6.35 -16.77 8.13
CA ARG A 32 -5.08 -17.25 7.58
C ARG A 32 -5.29 -18.42 6.62
N PHE A 33 -4.54 -18.43 5.52
CA PHE A 33 -4.36 -19.66 4.76
C PHE A 33 -3.54 -20.66 5.60
N PRO A 34 -3.81 -21.97 5.49
CA PRO A 34 -3.13 -22.98 6.31
C PRO A 34 -1.71 -23.29 5.80
N ILE A 35 -0.88 -22.27 5.68
CA ILE A 35 0.51 -22.32 5.18
C ILE A 35 1.38 -21.59 6.20
N ALA A 36 2.46 -22.23 6.65
CA ALA A 36 3.47 -21.62 7.50
C ALA A 36 4.73 -21.37 6.63
N LEU A 37 4.95 -20.11 6.25
CA LEU A 37 6.11 -19.73 5.44
C LEU A 37 7.33 -19.54 6.35
N GLU A 38 8.48 -20.10 5.93
CA GLU A 38 9.72 -20.10 6.71
C GLU A 38 10.87 -19.37 6.01
N ARG A 39 10.93 -19.42 4.69
CA ARG A 39 12.05 -18.88 3.90
C ARG A 39 11.56 -18.14 2.66
N GLY A 40 12.34 -17.15 2.22
CA GLY A 40 12.07 -16.42 0.97
C GLY A 40 13.35 -16.04 0.24
N ALA A 41 13.30 -16.00 -1.10
CA ALA A 41 14.37 -15.52 -1.97
C ALA A 41 13.77 -14.94 -3.27
N GLY A 42 14.07 -13.70 -3.61
CA GLY A 42 13.48 -13.03 -4.77
C GLY A 42 11.95 -13.01 -4.69
N CYS A 43 11.29 -13.55 -5.70
CA CYS A 43 9.83 -13.66 -5.76
C CYS A 43 9.29 -15.02 -5.27
N ARG A 44 10.08 -15.80 -4.53
CA ARG A 44 9.70 -17.13 -4.07
C ARG A 44 9.74 -17.23 -2.57
N VAL A 45 8.82 -18.03 -2.02
CA VAL A 45 8.77 -18.38 -0.61
C VAL A 45 8.59 -19.88 -0.44
N TRP A 46 9.03 -20.42 0.68
CA TRP A 46 8.89 -21.83 1.02
C TRP A 46 8.23 -21.98 2.37
N ASP A 47 7.35 -22.96 2.45
CA ASP A 47 6.73 -23.31 3.72
C ASP A 47 7.64 -24.24 4.57
N THR A 48 7.20 -24.52 5.79
CA THR A 48 7.90 -25.41 6.74
C THR A 48 7.98 -26.86 6.29
N GLN A 49 7.29 -27.24 5.20
CA GLN A 49 7.35 -28.55 4.56
C GLN A 49 8.29 -28.56 3.34
N GLY A 50 8.88 -27.39 3.02
CA GLY A 50 9.78 -27.20 1.88
C GLY A 50 9.06 -27.00 0.55
N ARG A 51 7.73 -26.88 0.52
CA ARG A 51 6.99 -26.56 -0.70
C ARG A 51 7.25 -25.11 -1.11
N GLU A 52 7.58 -24.94 -2.38
CA GLU A 52 7.84 -23.65 -2.99
C GLU A 52 6.54 -23.00 -3.51
N TYR A 53 6.45 -21.68 -3.34
CA TYR A 53 5.40 -20.85 -3.90
C TYR A 53 6.00 -19.63 -4.57
N LEU A 54 5.40 -19.22 -5.67
CA LEU A 54 5.65 -17.93 -6.30
C LEU A 54 4.81 -16.87 -5.57
N ASP A 55 5.46 -15.83 -5.06
CA ASP A 55 4.82 -14.81 -4.21
C ASP A 55 4.33 -13.62 -5.05
N PHE A 56 3.04 -13.60 -5.35
CA PHE A 56 2.35 -12.46 -5.97
C PHE A 56 1.52 -11.66 -4.97
N VAL A 57 1.84 -11.79 -3.67
CA VAL A 57 1.31 -11.00 -2.56
C VAL A 57 2.33 -9.99 -2.05
N ALA A 58 3.59 -10.39 -1.94
CA ALA A 58 4.72 -9.58 -1.47
C ALA A 58 4.43 -8.85 -0.15
N GLY A 59 3.83 -9.54 0.84
CA GLY A 59 3.41 -8.90 2.09
C GLY A 59 2.32 -7.84 1.92
N ILE A 60 1.46 -7.97 0.91
CA ILE A 60 0.46 -7.00 0.44
C ILE A 60 1.16 -5.72 -0.09
N ALA A 61 1.93 -5.90 -1.18
CA ALA A 61 2.68 -4.85 -1.87
C ALA A 61 3.78 -4.19 -1.02
N THR A 62 4.35 -4.91 -0.05
CA THR A 62 5.35 -4.38 0.90
C THR A 62 6.78 -4.74 0.49
N CYS A 63 7.03 -6.00 0.10
CA CYS A 63 8.36 -6.49 -0.23
C CYS A 63 8.79 -6.03 -1.64
N THR A 64 9.14 -4.76 -1.77
CA THR A 64 9.48 -4.09 -3.04
C THR A 64 10.59 -4.82 -3.79
N LEU A 65 11.69 -5.15 -3.09
CA LEU A 65 12.86 -5.83 -3.64
C LEU A 65 12.75 -7.36 -3.52
N GLY A 66 11.57 -7.89 -3.18
CA GLY A 66 11.40 -9.31 -2.90
C GLY A 66 12.06 -9.74 -1.58
N HIS A 67 12.28 -11.04 -1.45
CA HIS A 67 12.83 -11.65 -0.25
C HIS A 67 14.36 -11.78 -0.35
N ALA A 68 15.06 -11.49 0.74
CA ALA A 68 16.50 -11.65 0.88
C ALA A 68 17.33 -10.97 -0.23
N HIS A 69 16.90 -9.81 -0.75
CA HIS A 69 17.67 -9.05 -1.74
C HIS A 69 19.04 -8.65 -1.16
N PRO A 70 20.17 -8.87 -1.90
CA PRO A 70 21.51 -8.63 -1.35
C PRO A 70 21.72 -7.23 -0.78
N ALA A 71 21.30 -6.19 -1.50
CA ALA A 71 21.42 -4.79 -1.04
C ALA A 71 20.60 -4.53 0.23
N PHE A 72 19.41 -5.14 0.35
CA PHE A 72 18.57 -5.03 1.54
C PHE A 72 19.21 -5.71 2.75
N VAL A 73 19.70 -6.95 2.59
CA VAL A 73 20.38 -7.70 3.65
C VAL A 73 21.62 -6.96 4.13
N GLU A 74 22.43 -6.43 3.21
CA GLU A 74 23.60 -5.62 3.53
C GLU A 74 23.22 -4.36 4.33
N ALA A 75 22.19 -3.61 3.89
CA ALA A 75 21.74 -2.41 4.58
C ALA A 75 21.26 -2.70 6.01
N VAL A 76 20.45 -3.76 6.19
CA VAL A 76 19.98 -4.21 7.50
C VAL A 76 21.15 -4.56 8.40
N THR A 77 22.11 -5.38 7.91
CA THR A 77 23.27 -5.83 8.68
C THR A 77 24.17 -4.66 9.07
N ARG A 78 24.47 -3.77 8.14
CA ARG A 78 25.27 -2.57 8.37
C ARG A 78 24.62 -1.63 9.40
N GLN A 79 23.34 -1.36 9.25
CA GLN A 79 22.66 -0.39 10.09
C GLN A 79 22.44 -0.90 11.51
N ILE A 80 22.11 -2.19 11.69
CA ILE A 80 21.93 -2.78 13.02
C ILE A 80 23.26 -2.80 13.82
N GLN A 81 24.39 -2.94 13.14
CA GLN A 81 25.73 -2.87 13.75
C GLN A 81 26.16 -1.44 14.08
N LYS A 82 25.63 -0.44 13.38
CA LYS A 82 25.99 0.98 13.57
C LYS A 82 25.17 1.62 14.70
N LEU A 83 23.88 1.76 14.49
CA LEU A 83 22.92 2.40 15.39
C LEU A 83 21.50 2.07 14.92
N HIS A 84 20.70 1.45 15.79
CA HIS A 84 19.34 1.03 15.39
C HIS A 84 18.25 2.00 15.84
N HIS A 85 18.41 2.62 17.03
CA HIS A 85 17.41 3.56 17.54
C HIS A 85 18.05 4.60 18.46
N VAL A 86 17.55 5.83 18.31
CA VAL A 86 17.69 6.94 19.25
C VAL A 86 16.36 7.68 19.28
N SER A 87 16.21 8.69 20.10
CA SER A 87 15.02 9.54 20.07
C SER A 87 15.14 10.64 19.01
N ASN A 88 13.99 11.14 18.48
CA ASN A 88 13.92 12.39 17.72
C ASN A 88 14.30 13.64 18.55
N LEU A 89 14.80 13.46 19.75
CA LEU A 89 15.48 14.50 20.51
C LEU A 89 16.85 14.87 19.91
N TYR A 90 17.39 14.04 19.04
CA TYR A 90 18.70 14.23 18.40
C TYR A 90 18.52 14.23 16.87
N TYR A 91 19.45 14.86 16.16
CA TYR A 91 19.51 14.75 14.72
C TYR A 91 19.93 13.33 14.31
N ILE A 92 19.22 12.75 13.37
CA ILE A 92 19.44 11.42 12.81
C ILE A 92 19.87 11.58 11.35
N PRO A 93 21.15 11.34 11.00
CA PRO A 93 21.64 11.54 9.64
C PRO A 93 20.83 10.76 8.60
N GLU A 94 20.57 9.48 8.84
CA GLU A 94 19.81 8.61 7.93
C GLU A 94 18.39 9.11 7.68
N GLN A 95 17.76 9.72 8.68
CA GLN A 95 16.44 10.36 8.54
C GLN A 95 16.50 11.56 7.59
N GLY A 96 17.54 12.43 7.77
CA GLY A 96 17.77 13.58 6.91
C GLY A 96 18.07 13.18 5.48
N GLU A 97 18.89 12.14 5.28
CA GLU A 97 19.23 11.62 3.94
C GLU A 97 18.01 11.04 3.22
N LEU A 98 17.18 10.24 3.91
CA LEU A 98 15.94 9.71 3.35
C LEU A 98 14.94 10.83 3.04
N ALA A 99 14.76 11.79 3.94
CA ALA A 99 13.89 12.95 3.72
C ALA A 99 14.33 13.76 2.49
N ASN A 100 15.64 14.01 2.36
CA ASN A 100 16.19 14.71 1.21
C ASN A 100 15.97 13.94 -0.10
N TRP A 101 16.17 12.61 -0.10
CA TRP A 101 15.89 11.79 -1.27
C TRP A 101 14.41 11.90 -1.67
N ILE A 102 13.47 11.76 -0.71
CA ILE A 102 12.02 11.87 -0.99
C ILE A 102 11.68 13.24 -1.57
N VAL A 103 12.18 14.32 -0.98
CA VAL A 103 11.92 15.70 -1.46
C VAL A 103 12.46 15.90 -2.87
N GLN A 104 13.65 15.39 -3.19
CA GLN A 104 14.24 15.52 -4.52
C GLN A 104 13.50 14.69 -5.60
N HIS A 105 12.74 13.66 -5.21
CA HIS A 105 12.06 12.72 -6.10
C HIS A 105 10.53 12.78 -5.98
N SER A 106 9.99 13.88 -5.47
CA SER A 106 8.55 14.05 -5.33
C SER A 106 8.13 15.54 -5.41
N CYS A 107 6.84 15.79 -5.30
CA CYS A 107 6.30 17.15 -5.21
C CYS A 107 6.31 17.73 -3.79
N ALA A 108 6.86 17.02 -2.80
CA ALA A 108 6.89 17.48 -1.41
C ALA A 108 8.09 18.36 -1.08
N ASP A 109 7.92 19.18 -0.04
CA ASP A 109 8.99 20.00 0.54
C ASP A 109 9.38 19.55 1.95
N ARG A 110 8.51 18.79 2.64
CA ARG A 110 8.68 18.34 4.04
C ARG A 110 8.23 16.92 4.22
N VAL A 111 8.87 16.21 5.15
CA VAL A 111 8.59 14.81 5.48
C VAL A 111 8.49 14.63 6.98
N PHE A 112 7.44 13.99 7.45
CA PHE A 112 7.30 13.43 8.79
C PHE A 112 7.35 11.92 8.71
N PHE A 113 8.17 11.26 9.55
CA PHE A 113 8.29 9.80 9.59
C PHE A 113 7.54 9.17 10.76
N CYS A 114 6.93 8.03 10.51
CA CYS A 114 6.23 7.17 11.46
C CYS A 114 6.51 5.69 11.13
N ASN A 115 5.65 4.75 11.57
CA ASN A 115 5.96 3.32 11.47
C ASN A 115 5.00 2.54 10.54
N SER A 116 3.94 3.16 10.08
CA SER A 116 2.90 2.52 9.27
C SER A 116 2.15 3.51 8.40
N GLY A 117 1.43 3.00 7.39
CA GLY A 117 0.53 3.82 6.58
C GLY A 117 -0.63 4.41 7.39
N ALA A 118 -1.13 3.67 8.39
CA ALA A 118 -2.17 4.20 9.28
C ALA A 118 -1.67 5.43 10.06
N GLU A 119 -0.46 5.37 10.65
CA GLU A 119 0.13 6.52 11.34
C GLU A 119 0.43 7.68 10.39
N ALA A 120 0.84 7.41 9.14
CA ALA A 120 1.05 8.44 8.13
C ALA A 120 -0.26 9.18 7.79
N ASN A 121 -1.36 8.43 7.62
CA ASN A 121 -2.68 8.98 7.39
C ASN A 121 -3.23 9.72 8.64
N GLU A 122 -2.99 9.22 9.85
CA GLU A 122 -3.30 9.95 11.10
C GLU A 122 -2.56 11.30 11.16
N ALA A 123 -1.28 11.32 10.76
CA ALA A 123 -0.51 12.56 10.68
C ALA A 123 -1.12 13.53 9.67
N ALA A 124 -1.50 13.06 8.48
CA ALA A 124 -2.17 13.87 7.46
C ALA A 124 -3.51 14.43 7.94
N ILE A 125 -4.35 13.59 8.57
CA ILE A 125 -5.64 14.00 9.16
C ILE A 125 -5.44 15.08 10.24
N LYS A 126 -4.44 14.91 11.11
CA LYS A 126 -4.11 15.91 12.14
C LYS A 126 -3.58 17.20 11.54
N LEU A 127 -2.73 17.11 10.52
CA LEU A 127 -2.18 18.27 9.81
C LEU A 127 -3.31 19.09 9.18
N VAL A 128 -4.25 18.45 8.49
CA VAL A 128 -5.43 19.09 7.91
C VAL A 128 -6.25 19.80 8.97
N ARG A 129 -6.56 19.13 10.08
CA ARG A 129 -7.34 19.77 11.17
C ARG A 129 -6.65 21.00 11.71
N LYS A 130 -5.34 20.93 11.93
CA LYS A 130 -4.57 22.10 12.37
C LYS A 130 -4.57 23.21 11.32
N TYR A 131 -4.27 22.87 10.06
CA TYR A 131 -4.30 23.82 8.95
C TYR A 131 -5.66 24.50 8.80
N ALA A 132 -6.73 23.73 8.89
CA ALA A 132 -8.09 24.25 8.85
C ALA A 132 -8.36 25.27 9.96
N HIS A 133 -7.97 24.99 11.19
CA HIS A 133 -8.16 25.92 12.31
C HIS A 133 -7.26 27.15 12.25
N THR A 134 -5.98 26.96 11.90
CA THR A 134 -4.97 28.04 12.02
C THR A 134 -4.81 28.89 10.77
N VAL A 135 -5.07 28.33 9.58
CA VAL A 135 -4.89 29.01 8.29
C VAL A 135 -6.25 29.32 7.65
N LEU A 136 -7.13 28.32 7.53
CA LEU A 136 -8.43 28.51 6.85
C LEU A 136 -9.50 29.09 7.78
N GLN A 137 -9.27 29.15 9.10
CA GLN A 137 -10.24 29.63 10.12
C GLN A 137 -11.56 28.84 10.11
N ILE A 138 -11.48 27.53 9.83
CA ILE A 138 -12.62 26.61 9.84
C ILE A 138 -12.75 26.01 11.24
N GLU A 139 -13.89 26.17 11.89
CA GLU A 139 -14.13 25.66 13.24
C GLU A 139 -14.40 24.15 13.23
N LYS A 140 -15.18 23.66 12.26
CA LYS A 140 -15.55 22.24 12.13
C LYS A 140 -15.13 21.68 10.76
N PRO A 141 -13.84 21.36 10.60
CA PRO A 141 -13.33 20.87 9.32
C PRO A 141 -13.85 19.46 8.98
N ILE A 142 -14.24 19.28 7.72
CA ILE A 142 -14.65 18.02 7.14
C ILE A 142 -13.60 17.55 6.15
N ILE A 143 -13.27 16.27 6.20
CA ILE A 143 -12.43 15.58 5.24
C ILE A 143 -13.33 14.68 4.39
N LEU A 144 -13.35 14.89 3.08
CA LEU A 144 -14.01 13.97 2.15
C LEU A 144 -13.11 12.76 1.91
N THR A 145 -13.70 11.55 1.92
CA THR A 145 -13.03 10.32 1.53
C THR A 145 -13.90 9.53 0.54
N ALA A 146 -13.28 8.70 -0.28
CA ALA A 146 -14.03 7.94 -1.26
C ALA A 146 -14.63 6.66 -0.65
N ARG A 147 -15.84 6.27 -1.11
CA ARG A 147 -16.42 4.96 -0.79
C ARG A 147 -15.48 3.83 -1.24
N ASP A 148 -15.49 2.74 -0.53
CA ASP A 148 -14.62 1.57 -0.73
C ASP A 148 -13.11 1.84 -0.53
N SER A 149 -12.73 3.03 -0.01
CA SER A 149 -11.34 3.36 0.32
C SER A 149 -10.77 2.51 1.46
N PHE A 150 -9.44 2.52 1.58
CA PHE A 150 -8.75 1.93 2.72
C PHE A 150 -7.58 2.81 3.16
N HIS A 151 -7.69 3.42 4.35
CA HIS A 151 -6.70 4.35 4.90
C HIS A 151 -6.04 3.86 6.20
N GLY A 152 -6.48 2.74 6.77
CA GLY A 152 -5.91 2.15 7.99
C GLY A 152 -6.92 1.58 8.96
N ARG A 153 -6.44 1.21 10.16
CA ARG A 153 -7.22 0.52 11.19
C ARG A 153 -7.21 1.23 12.56
N THR A 154 -6.61 2.41 12.67
CA THR A 154 -6.73 3.28 13.85
C THR A 154 -8.08 4.02 13.83
N LEU A 155 -8.47 4.67 14.93
CA LEU A 155 -9.83 5.23 15.05
C LEU A 155 -10.15 6.30 14.00
N ALA A 156 -9.22 7.20 13.65
CA ALA A 156 -9.48 8.15 12.58
C ALA A 156 -9.37 7.51 11.21
N THR A 157 -8.36 6.67 10.97
CA THR A 157 -8.19 6.04 9.66
C THR A 157 -9.26 4.98 9.35
N ILE A 158 -9.83 4.29 10.36
CA ILE A 158 -10.97 3.39 10.12
C ILE A 158 -12.23 4.18 9.78
N THR A 159 -12.38 5.39 10.35
CA THR A 159 -13.45 6.31 9.95
C THR A 159 -13.24 6.81 8.52
N ALA A 160 -12.01 7.21 8.17
CA ALA A 160 -11.66 7.60 6.81
C ALA A 160 -11.84 6.44 5.80
N THR A 161 -11.68 5.19 6.24
CA THR A 161 -11.91 3.97 5.44
C THR A 161 -13.41 3.76 5.27
N ALA A 162 -13.95 4.19 4.13
CA ALA A 162 -15.39 4.19 3.86
C ALA A 162 -15.92 2.79 3.47
N GLN A 163 -15.71 1.80 4.34
CA GLN A 163 -16.17 0.42 4.19
C GLN A 163 -16.89 -0.03 5.47
N PRO A 164 -18.25 -0.12 5.46
CA PRO A 164 -19.04 -0.43 6.65
C PRO A 164 -18.62 -1.71 7.39
N LYS A 165 -18.11 -2.73 6.66
CA LYS A 165 -17.63 -3.99 7.26
C LYS A 165 -16.46 -3.81 8.23
N TYR A 166 -15.66 -2.74 8.08
CA TYR A 166 -14.53 -2.44 8.94
C TYR A 166 -14.90 -1.49 10.09
N GLN A 167 -15.99 -0.74 9.94
CA GLN A 167 -16.48 0.24 10.92
C GLN A 167 -17.42 -0.37 11.95
N LYS A 168 -18.13 -1.43 11.56
CA LYS A 168 -19.14 -2.08 12.40
C LYS A 168 -18.57 -2.52 13.75
N ASN A 169 -19.24 -2.16 14.83
CA ASN A 169 -18.91 -2.39 16.25
C ASN A 169 -17.71 -1.58 16.77
N PHE A 170 -17.25 -0.55 16.02
CA PHE A 170 -16.24 0.40 16.48
C PHE A 170 -16.81 1.82 16.62
N GLU A 171 -18.13 1.97 16.57
CA GLU A 171 -18.83 3.23 16.82
C GLU A 171 -18.72 3.64 18.30
N PRO A 172 -18.73 4.97 18.59
CA PRO A 172 -18.93 6.07 17.66
C PRO A 172 -17.70 6.34 16.80
N LEU A 173 -17.90 6.53 15.49
CA LEU A 173 -16.82 6.92 14.57
C LEU A 173 -16.37 8.35 14.85
N MET A 174 -15.15 8.68 14.44
CA MET A 174 -14.60 10.01 14.63
C MET A 174 -15.36 11.04 13.77
N PRO A 175 -15.80 12.19 14.32
CA PRO A 175 -16.49 13.23 13.54
C PRO A 175 -15.54 13.93 12.55
N GLY A 176 -16.13 14.58 11.52
CA GLY A 176 -15.40 15.37 10.54
C GLY A 176 -15.00 14.58 9.27
N PHE A 177 -15.73 13.51 8.95
CA PHE A 177 -15.58 12.77 7.69
C PHE A 177 -16.89 12.68 6.93
N HIS A 178 -16.81 12.76 5.61
CA HIS A 178 -17.94 12.53 4.70
C HIS A 178 -17.51 11.69 3.51
N TYR A 179 -18.41 10.80 3.02
CA TYR A 179 -18.08 9.79 2.00
C TYR A 179 -18.72 10.12 0.66
N VAL A 180 -17.90 10.21 -0.38
CA VAL A 180 -18.33 10.41 -1.77
C VAL A 180 -18.03 9.18 -2.62
N PRO A 181 -18.76 8.91 -3.71
CA PRO A 181 -18.38 7.88 -4.66
C PRO A 181 -17.01 8.17 -5.30
N TYR A 182 -16.23 7.12 -5.57
CA TYR A 182 -14.96 7.23 -6.29
C TYR A 182 -15.21 7.47 -7.78
N ASN A 183 -14.41 8.34 -8.42
CA ASN A 183 -14.56 8.76 -9.82
C ASN A 183 -15.89 9.50 -10.13
N ASP A 184 -16.51 10.12 -9.15
CA ASP A 184 -17.71 10.94 -9.32
C ASP A 184 -17.45 12.39 -8.86
N ILE A 185 -17.13 13.24 -9.84
CA ILE A 185 -16.81 14.64 -9.53
C ILE A 185 -18.05 15.44 -9.11
N GLY A 186 -19.23 15.12 -9.66
CA GLY A 186 -20.48 15.79 -9.30
C GLY A 186 -20.84 15.57 -7.84
N ALA A 187 -20.60 14.37 -7.31
CA ALA A 187 -20.78 14.08 -5.88
C ALA A 187 -19.81 14.88 -4.99
N VAL A 188 -18.58 15.12 -5.44
CA VAL A 188 -17.61 15.96 -4.71
C VAL A 188 -18.05 17.42 -4.71
N GLU A 189 -18.44 17.98 -5.87
CA GLU A 189 -18.94 19.37 -5.98
C GLU A 189 -20.18 19.58 -5.10
N THR A 190 -21.12 18.64 -5.13
CA THR A 190 -22.33 18.65 -4.30
C THR A 190 -21.95 18.62 -2.82
N ALA A 191 -21.07 17.71 -2.39
CA ALA A 191 -20.65 17.60 -0.99
C ALA A 191 -19.96 18.87 -0.50
N ILE A 192 -19.10 19.51 -1.29
CA ILE A 192 -18.46 20.77 -0.93
C ILE A 192 -19.51 21.88 -0.73
N SER A 193 -20.51 21.95 -1.62
CA SER A 193 -21.56 22.97 -1.52
C SER A 193 -22.52 22.74 -0.35
N GLU A 194 -22.97 21.49 -0.13
CA GLU A 194 -23.96 21.17 0.90
C GLU A 194 -23.38 21.17 2.33
N LEU A 195 -22.09 20.83 2.47
CA LEU A 195 -21.41 20.81 3.76
C LEU A 195 -20.82 22.16 4.17
N ASP A 196 -20.96 23.20 3.34
CA ASP A 196 -20.61 24.56 3.63
C ASP A 196 -21.78 25.26 4.38
N GLU A 197 -22.07 24.78 5.60
CA GLU A 197 -23.18 25.25 6.40
C GLU A 197 -22.75 25.54 7.84
N GLY A 198 -23.05 26.77 8.32
CA GLY A 198 -22.68 27.21 9.67
C GLY A 198 -21.17 27.18 9.86
N ASP A 199 -20.70 26.40 10.85
CA ASP A 199 -19.28 26.28 11.22
C ASP A 199 -18.56 25.16 10.45
N TYR A 200 -19.32 24.38 9.69
CA TYR A 200 -18.75 23.25 8.90
C TYR A 200 -18.22 23.72 7.54
N ARG A 201 -17.08 23.19 7.15
CA ARG A 201 -16.46 23.41 5.83
C ARG A 201 -15.66 22.20 5.46
N VAL A 202 -15.65 21.87 4.17
CA VAL A 202 -14.70 20.88 3.63
C VAL A 202 -13.32 21.49 3.63
N ALA A 203 -12.38 20.86 4.37
CA ALA A 203 -11.02 21.31 4.49
C ALA A 203 -10.05 20.50 3.62
N ALA A 204 -10.38 19.23 3.35
CA ALA A 204 -9.52 18.36 2.52
C ALA A 204 -10.31 17.24 1.85
N ILE A 205 -9.69 16.67 0.80
CA ILE A 205 -10.09 15.42 0.16
C ILE A 205 -8.94 14.44 0.34
N LEU A 206 -9.18 13.31 1.03
CA LEU A 206 -8.23 12.20 1.22
C LEU A 206 -8.64 11.05 0.32
N ILE A 207 -7.80 10.68 -0.64
CA ILE A 207 -8.15 9.74 -1.69
C ILE A 207 -6.92 8.92 -2.15
N GLU A 208 -7.15 7.67 -2.54
CA GLU A 208 -6.13 6.82 -3.18
C GLU A 208 -6.08 7.14 -4.69
N PRO A 209 -4.90 7.32 -5.31
CA PRO A 209 -4.78 7.41 -6.78
C PRO A 209 -5.33 6.19 -7.51
N LEU A 210 -5.20 5.02 -6.87
CA LEU A 210 -5.81 3.75 -7.24
C LEU A 210 -6.26 3.07 -5.95
N GLN A 211 -7.54 2.75 -5.81
CA GLN A 211 -8.05 2.01 -4.66
C GLN A 211 -7.56 0.57 -4.68
N GLY A 212 -6.65 0.23 -3.76
CA GLY A 212 -6.08 -1.11 -3.69
C GLY A 212 -7.05 -2.14 -3.11
N GLU A 213 -7.49 -1.93 -1.87
CA GLU A 213 -8.42 -2.81 -1.13
C GLU A 213 -9.85 -2.72 -1.67
N GLY A 214 -10.22 -1.61 -2.30
CA GLY A 214 -11.50 -1.38 -2.95
C GLY A 214 -11.66 -2.08 -4.31
N GLY A 215 -10.76 -3.01 -4.64
CA GLY A 215 -10.88 -3.85 -5.84
C GLY A 215 -9.91 -3.48 -6.96
N VAL A 216 -8.75 -2.95 -6.66
CA VAL A 216 -7.73 -2.53 -7.64
C VAL A 216 -8.36 -1.59 -8.69
N ARG A 217 -8.98 -0.51 -8.23
CA ARG A 217 -9.72 0.42 -9.09
C ARG A 217 -8.89 1.67 -9.37
N PRO A 218 -8.38 1.87 -10.60
CA PRO A 218 -7.67 3.10 -10.99
C PRO A 218 -8.56 4.33 -10.94
N GLY A 219 -7.95 5.46 -10.59
CA GLY A 219 -8.60 6.76 -10.71
C GLY A 219 -8.65 7.24 -12.16
N ASP A 220 -9.76 7.88 -12.52
CA ASP A 220 -9.92 8.49 -13.85
C ASP A 220 -9.14 9.80 -13.93
N LEU A 221 -8.37 9.96 -15.00
CA LEU A 221 -7.51 11.14 -15.19
C LEU A 221 -8.33 12.45 -15.13
N ALA A 222 -9.47 12.50 -15.83
CA ALA A 222 -10.35 13.68 -15.84
C ALA A 222 -10.91 14.00 -14.46
N TYR A 223 -11.27 12.97 -13.68
CA TYR A 223 -11.73 13.13 -12.31
C TYR A 223 -10.66 13.78 -11.42
N PHE A 224 -9.43 13.28 -11.44
CA PHE A 224 -8.36 13.80 -10.62
C PHE A 224 -7.89 15.20 -11.06
N GLN A 225 -7.86 15.48 -12.36
CA GLN A 225 -7.60 16.83 -12.87
C GLN A 225 -8.65 17.84 -12.38
N LYS A 226 -9.93 17.43 -12.38
CA LYS A 226 -11.01 18.29 -11.88
C LYS A 226 -10.97 18.44 -10.36
N LEU A 227 -10.60 17.38 -9.59
CA LEU A 227 -10.34 17.48 -8.15
C LEU A 227 -9.28 18.53 -7.84
N ARG A 228 -8.14 18.50 -8.57
CA ARG A 228 -7.08 19.50 -8.38
C ARG A 228 -7.57 20.91 -8.69
N GLN A 229 -8.34 21.08 -9.76
CA GLN A 229 -8.93 22.38 -10.10
C GLN A 229 -9.83 22.88 -8.96
N ILE A 230 -10.76 22.06 -8.48
CA ILE A 230 -11.66 22.42 -7.38
C ILE A 230 -10.87 22.81 -6.12
N CYS A 231 -9.87 22.01 -5.75
CA CYS A 231 -9.02 22.29 -4.59
C CYS A 231 -8.28 23.64 -4.73
N ASN A 232 -7.79 23.97 -5.95
CA ASN A 232 -7.13 25.25 -6.22
C ASN A 232 -8.09 26.45 -6.12
N GLU A 233 -9.35 26.26 -6.55
CA GLU A 233 -10.37 27.31 -6.56
C GLU A 233 -10.98 27.55 -5.16
N THR A 234 -11.06 26.49 -4.32
CA THR A 234 -11.74 26.54 -3.01
C THR A 234 -10.80 26.61 -1.82
N GLY A 235 -9.50 26.34 -2.02
CA GLY A 235 -8.53 26.22 -0.92
C GLY A 235 -8.61 24.90 -0.15
N VAL A 236 -9.43 23.95 -0.59
CA VAL A 236 -9.51 22.59 -0.04
C VAL A 236 -8.22 21.85 -0.35
N LEU A 237 -7.61 21.21 0.67
CA LEU A 237 -6.37 20.45 0.49
C LEU A 237 -6.61 19.11 -0.23
N LEU A 238 -5.74 18.75 -1.17
CA LEU A 238 -5.76 17.46 -1.84
C LEU A 238 -4.72 16.55 -1.21
N ILE A 239 -5.16 15.39 -0.68
CA ILE A 239 -4.31 14.41 -0.02
C ILE A 239 -4.37 13.09 -0.79
N PHE A 240 -3.21 12.57 -1.19
CA PHE A 240 -3.13 11.26 -1.79
C PHE A 240 -2.58 10.22 -0.82
N ASP A 241 -3.33 9.13 -0.65
CA ASP A 241 -2.83 7.94 0.01
C ASP A 241 -2.04 7.08 -1.01
N GLU A 242 -0.72 7.22 -0.97
CA GLU A 242 0.22 6.50 -1.84
C GLU A 242 0.77 5.23 -1.16
N VAL A 243 0.21 4.83 -0.02
CA VAL A 243 0.71 3.71 0.79
C VAL A 243 0.80 2.41 0.00
N GLN A 244 -0.11 2.16 -0.94
CA GLN A 244 -0.10 0.94 -1.75
C GLN A 244 0.43 1.14 -3.17
N VAL A 245 0.31 2.32 -3.75
CA VAL A 245 0.63 2.59 -5.17
C VAL A 245 1.96 3.28 -5.39
N GLY A 246 2.51 3.92 -4.37
CA GLY A 246 3.81 4.58 -4.41
C GLY A 246 4.99 3.60 -4.46
N MET A 247 6.19 4.16 -4.39
CA MET A 247 7.46 3.43 -4.39
C MET A 247 7.61 2.45 -5.56
N GLY A 248 7.24 2.91 -6.76
CA GLY A 248 7.45 2.18 -8.00
C GLY A 248 6.33 1.22 -8.40
N ARG A 249 5.39 0.91 -7.51
CA ARG A 249 4.34 -0.10 -7.72
C ARG A 249 3.47 0.17 -8.95
N SER A 250 3.15 1.43 -9.22
CA SER A 250 2.35 1.88 -10.37
C SER A 250 3.10 1.90 -11.71
N GLY A 251 4.41 1.67 -11.71
CA GLY A 251 5.29 1.86 -12.88
C GLY A 251 5.89 3.27 -12.99
N LYS A 252 5.46 4.17 -12.11
CA LYS A 252 6.08 5.46 -11.79
C LYS A 252 6.55 5.41 -10.34
N LEU A 253 7.40 6.33 -9.91
CA LEU A 253 7.85 6.36 -8.52
C LEU A 253 6.66 6.58 -7.57
N TRP A 254 5.79 7.53 -7.91
CA TRP A 254 4.55 7.84 -7.21
C TRP A 254 3.33 7.64 -8.10
N GLY A 255 2.20 7.22 -7.51
CA GLY A 255 0.95 7.00 -8.24
C GLY A 255 0.37 8.28 -8.81
N TYR A 256 0.58 9.44 -8.16
CA TYR A 256 0.12 10.73 -8.67
C TYR A 256 0.75 11.10 -10.03
N GLU A 257 1.93 10.59 -10.34
CA GLU A 257 2.57 10.81 -11.64
C GLU A 257 1.79 10.14 -12.79
N CYS A 258 1.08 9.03 -12.51
CA CYS A 258 0.19 8.39 -13.50
C CYS A 258 -1.01 9.27 -13.84
N LEU A 259 -1.40 10.16 -12.94
CA LEU A 259 -2.53 11.07 -13.08
C LEU A 259 -2.11 12.46 -13.58
N GLY A 260 -0.81 12.78 -13.55
CA GLY A 260 -0.30 14.12 -13.86
C GLY A 260 -0.86 15.20 -12.92
N VAL A 261 -1.17 14.84 -11.67
CA VAL A 261 -1.81 15.71 -10.67
C VAL A 261 -1.02 15.64 -9.37
N GLU A 262 -0.46 16.75 -8.93
CA GLU A 262 0.27 16.83 -7.66
C GLU A 262 -0.69 17.09 -6.48
N PRO A 263 -0.59 16.31 -5.39
CA PRO A 263 -1.28 16.58 -4.14
C PRO A 263 -0.59 17.68 -3.32
N ASP A 264 -1.29 18.21 -2.33
CA ASP A 264 -0.71 19.11 -1.33
C ASP A 264 -0.03 18.33 -0.20
N ILE A 265 -0.59 17.15 0.10
CA ILE A 265 -0.09 16.20 1.09
C ILE A 265 -0.17 14.79 0.48
N PHE A 266 0.79 13.93 0.76
CA PHE A 266 0.65 12.52 0.44
C PHE A 266 1.33 11.63 1.47
N THR A 267 0.90 10.37 1.53
CA THR A 267 1.39 9.41 2.53
C THR A 267 2.01 8.20 1.85
N SER A 268 3.01 7.61 2.48
CA SER A 268 3.70 6.42 2.01
C SER A 268 4.04 5.48 3.17
N ALA A 269 4.14 4.19 2.87
CA ALA A 269 4.60 3.14 3.77
C ALA A 269 4.97 1.91 2.92
N LYS A 270 4.66 0.69 3.38
CA LYS A 270 4.80 -0.56 2.62
C LYS A 270 6.10 -0.62 1.81
N GLY A 271 6.00 -0.34 0.50
CA GLY A 271 7.13 -0.37 -0.43
C GLY A 271 8.30 0.54 -0.03
N LEU A 272 8.05 1.60 0.71
CA LEU A 272 9.10 2.50 1.22
C LEU A 272 10.12 1.75 2.09
N GLY A 273 9.66 0.85 2.95
CA GLY A 273 10.53 0.07 3.84
C GLY A 273 10.97 -1.28 3.28
N GLY A 274 10.38 -1.74 2.16
CA GLY A 274 10.71 -3.03 1.56
C GLY A 274 10.52 -4.24 2.49
N GLY A 275 9.73 -4.11 3.55
CA GLY A 275 9.49 -5.11 4.59
C GLY A 275 9.80 -4.63 6.02
N ILE A 276 10.56 -3.55 6.19
CA ILE A 276 10.77 -2.90 7.50
C ILE A 276 9.62 -1.92 7.77
N PRO A 277 9.07 -1.90 9.00
CA PRO A 277 8.03 -0.95 9.38
C PRO A 277 8.54 0.49 9.31
N ILE A 278 7.99 1.26 8.38
CA ILE A 278 8.17 2.70 8.22
C ILE A 278 6.93 3.27 7.50
N GLY A 279 6.55 4.46 7.87
CA GLY A 279 5.59 5.30 7.18
C GLY A 279 6.11 6.72 7.07
N ALA A 280 5.59 7.46 6.13
CA ALA A 280 5.91 8.87 5.94
C ALA A 280 4.68 9.65 5.50
N MET A 281 4.49 10.84 6.05
CA MET A 281 3.60 11.86 5.56
C MET A 281 4.44 12.98 4.98
N MET A 282 4.19 13.32 3.72
CA MET A 282 4.87 14.34 2.96
C MET A 282 3.91 15.49 2.66
N CYS A 283 4.40 16.72 2.68
CA CYS A 283 3.57 17.88 2.35
C CYS A 283 4.36 18.98 1.64
N LYS A 284 3.63 19.85 0.94
CA LYS A 284 4.17 21.12 0.45
C LYS A 284 4.40 22.07 1.62
N SER A 285 5.36 22.99 1.49
CA SER A 285 5.81 23.87 2.57
C SER A 285 4.71 24.74 3.18
N PHE A 286 3.72 25.15 2.38
CA PHE A 286 2.59 25.92 2.89
C PHE A 286 1.65 25.13 3.83
N CYS A 287 1.70 23.80 3.78
CA CYS A 287 0.95 22.92 4.69
C CYS A 287 1.68 22.67 6.01
N ASP A 288 2.98 23.00 6.11
CA ASP A 288 3.80 22.70 7.29
C ASP A 288 3.47 23.63 8.47
N VAL A 289 2.39 23.30 9.18
CA VAL A 289 1.87 24.11 10.29
C VAL A 289 2.11 23.47 11.66
N PHE A 290 2.67 22.26 11.74
CA PHE A 290 3.00 21.65 13.03
C PHE A 290 4.11 22.41 13.76
N GLN A 291 3.97 22.52 15.08
CA GLN A 291 4.97 23.06 15.97
C GLN A 291 5.55 21.96 16.87
N PRO A 292 6.77 22.13 17.38
CA PRO A 292 7.36 21.16 18.31
C PRO A 292 6.42 20.77 19.45
N GLY A 293 6.23 19.46 19.67
CA GLY A 293 5.36 18.91 20.70
C GLY A 293 3.90 18.60 20.26
N GLU A 294 3.47 19.03 19.09
CA GLU A 294 2.06 18.82 18.65
C GLU A 294 1.82 17.47 17.97
N HIS A 295 2.86 16.92 17.33
CA HIS A 295 2.84 15.59 16.78
C HIS A 295 4.21 14.94 16.89
N ALA A 296 4.25 13.62 17.18
CA ALA A 296 5.49 12.89 17.39
C ALA A 296 5.29 11.38 17.16
N SER A 297 6.39 10.66 16.99
CA SER A 297 6.45 9.20 16.99
C SER A 297 7.74 8.78 17.70
N THR A 298 7.64 7.83 18.66
CA THR A 298 8.81 7.32 19.38
C THR A 298 9.78 6.61 18.46
N PHE A 299 9.27 5.74 17.57
CA PHE A 299 10.09 4.95 16.66
C PHE A 299 10.17 5.53 15.24
N GLY A 300 9.27 6.43 14.87
CA GLY A 300 9.23 7.01 13.55
C GLY A 300 10.51 7.78 13.21
N GLY A 301 11.09 7.49 12.03
CA GLY A 301 12.31 8.15 11.58
C GLY A 301 13.60 7.63 12.26
N ASN A 302 13.58 6.46 12.91
CA ASN A 302 14.76 5.89 13.52
C ASN A 302 15.88 5.56 12.51
N PRO A 303 17.15 5.53 12.92
CA PRO A 303 18.28 5.29 12.01
C PRO A 303 18.16 3.97 11.22
N PHE A 304 17.66 2.91 11.86
CA PHE A 304 17.56 1.60 11.22
C PHE A 304 16.54 1.62 10.06
N ALA A 305 15.31 2.06 10.33
CA ALA A 305 14.26 2.08 9.32
C ALA A 305 14.59 3.05 8.18
N CYS A 306 15.13 4.25 8.49
CA CYS A 306 15.49 5.24 7.48
C CYS A 306 16.69 4.78 6.63
N GLY A 307 17.73 4.21 7.21
CA GLY A 307 18.90 3.71 6.46
C GLY A 307 18.55 2.56 5.52
N VAL A 308 17.67 1.64 5.96
CA VAL A 308 17.18 0.55 5.10
C VAL A 308 16.27 1.08 4.00
N ALA A 309 15.32 1.97 4.33
CA ALA A 309 14.41 2.57 3.34
C ALA A 309 15.16 3.37 2.28
N LEU A 310 16.18 4.14 2.65
CA LEU A 310 17.05 4.85 1.71
C LEU A 310 17.74 3.88 0.73
N THR A 311 18.18 2.72 1.23
CA THR A 311 18.76 1.68 0.36
C THR A 311 17.73 1.09 -0.60
N VAL A 312 16.48 0.90 -0.17
CA VAL A 312 15.39 0.49 -1.07
C VAL A 312 15.19 1.54 -2.17
N CYS A 313 15.07 2.81 -1.81
CA CYS A 313 14.93 3.92 -2.75
C CYS A 313 16.06 3.95 -3.79
N GLN A 314 17.31 3.92 -3.34
CA GLN A 314 18.49 3.93 -4.20
C GLN A 314 18.61 2.69 -5.09
N THR A 315 18.10 1.54 -4.61
CA THR A 315 18.12 0.30 -5.40
C THR A 315 17.10 0.35 -6.53
N LEU A 316 15.91 0.96 -6.31
CA LEU A 316 14.94 1.19 -7.38
C LEU A 316 15.56 1.93 -8.58
N GLU A 317 16.38 2.94 -8.30
CA GLU A 317 17.06 3.72 -9.34
C GLU A 317 18.22 2.94 -9.96
N ARG A 318 19.15 2.47 -9.12
CA ARG A 318 20.37 1.79 -9.57
C ARG A 318 20.12 0.58 -10.46
N GLU A 319 19.06 -0.18 -10.17
CA GLU A 319 18.71 -1.40 -10.90
C GLU A 319 17.62 -1.18 -11.94
N ASN A 320 17.24 0.09 -12.19
CA ASN A 320 16.21 0.49 -13.16
C ASN A 320 14.89 -0.29 -13.00
N ILE A 321 14.48 -0.49 -11.74
CA ILE A 321 13.33 -1.35 -11.40
C ILE A 321 12.02 -0.81 -11.96
N LEU A 322 11.86 0.52 -12.09
CA LEU A 322 10.64 1.12 -12.65
C LEU A 322 10.37 0.67 -14.09
N GLN A 323 11.42 0.49 -14.91
CA GLN A 323 11.25 -0.04 -16.26
C GLN A 323 10.78 -1.49 -16.22
N ASN A 324 11.36 -2.32 -15.34
CA ASN A 324 10.88 -3.70 -15.15
C ASN A 324 9.40 -3.74 -14.74
N VAL A 325 8.97 -2.83 -13.85
CA VAL A 325 7.57 -2.74 -13.42
C VAL A 325 6.64 -2.42 -14.58
N GLN A 326 7.04 -1.53 -15.48
CA GLN A 326 6.25 -1.21 -16.69
C GLN A 326 6.15 -2.42 -17.62
N ASP A 327 7.28 -3.04 -17.97
CA ASP A 327 7.35 -4.18 -18.88
C ASP A 327 6.62 -5.41 -18.33
N ARG A 328 6.88 -5.75 -17.06
CA ARG A 328 6.23 -6.92 -16.42
C ARG A 328 4.75 -6.66 -16.11
N GLY A 329 4.41 -5.42 -15.80
CA GLY A 329 3.02 -5.01 -15.61
C GLY A 329 2.17 -5.14 -16.87
N GLU A 330 2.71 -4.74 -18.03
CA GLU A 330 2.05 -4.91 -19.32
C GLU A 330 1.92 -6.41 -19.69
N GLN A 331 3.02 -7.17 -19.57
CA GLN A 331 3.02 -8.61 -19.79
C GLN A 331 1.96 -9.33 -18.94
N LEU A 332 1.88 -8.97 -17.66
CA LEU A 332 0.90 -9.56 -16.74
C LEU A 332 -0.54 -9.23 -17.15
N ARG A 333 -0.83 -7.96 -17.46
CA ARG A 333 -2.17 -7.56 -17.91
C ARG A 333 -2.59 -8.22 -19.20
N ASP A 334 -1.68 -8.33 -20.16
CA ASP A 334 -1.99 -8.99 -21.45
C ASP A 334 -2.26 -10.49 -21.26
N GLY A 335 -1.45 -11.17 -20.42
CA GLY A 335 -1.71 -12.56 -20.07
C GLY A 335 -3.04 -12.76 -19.34
N LEU A 336 -3.37 -11.86 -18.39
CA LEU A 336 -4.65 -11.89 -17.69
C LEU A 336 -5.84 -11.63 -18.62
N ARG A 337 -5.70 -10.73 -19.63
CA ARG A 337 -6.74 -10.52 -20.67
C ARG A 337 -6.94 -11.77 -21.53
N ALA A 338 -5.84 -12.48 -21.87
CA ALA A 338 -5.93 -13.73 -22.57
C ALA A 338 -6.68 -14.80 -21.76
N ILE A 339 -6.45 -14.87 -20.45
CA ILE A 339 -7.20 -15.73 -19.53
C ILE A 339 -8.67 -15.30 -19.47
N ALA A 340 -8.96 -14.01 -19.35
CA ALA A 340 -10.33 -13.49 -19.32
C ALA A 340 -11.11 -13.88 -20.59
N ALA A 341 -10.45 -13.87 -21.74
CA ALA A 341 -11.06 -14.30 -23.00
C ALA A 341 -11.40 -15.80 -23.06
N LYS A 342 -10.70 -16.65 -22.27
CA LYS A 342 -11.05 -18.08 -22.11
C LYS A 342 -12.26 -18.30 -21.22
N TYR A 343 -12.46 -17.42 -20.23
CA TYR A 343 -13.50 -17.56 -19.20
C TYR A 343 -14.49 -16.38 -19.19
N PRO A 344 -15.13 -16.04 -20.32
CA PRO A 344 -15.95 -14.81 -20.46
C PRO A 344 -17.19 -14.79 -19.56
N ASN A 345 -17.68 -15.96 -19.14
CA ASN A 345 -18.80 -16.06 -18.21
C ASN A 345 -18.39 -15.77 -16.75
N HIS A 346 -17.09 -15.88 -16.43
CA HIS A 346 -16.58 -15.78 -15.07
C HIS A 346 -15.73 -14.53 -14.83
N ILE A 347 -15.16 -13.92 -15.88
CA ILE A 347 -14.26 -12.77 -15.78
C ILE A 347 -14.80 -11.65 -16.67
N THR A 348 -14.89 -10.43 -16.12
CA THR A 348 -15.41 -9.27 -16.86
C THR A 348 -14.35 -8.23 -17.19
N GLU A 349 -13.29 -8.13 -16.39
CA GLU A 349 -12.33 -7.02 -16.52
C GLU A 349 -10.94 -7.40 -16.01
N VAL A 350 -9.90 -6.82 -16.63
CA VAL A 350 -8.54 -6.76 -16.13
C VAL A 350 -8.15 -5.29 -16.02
N ARG A 351 -7.76 -4.85 -14.81
CA ARG A 351 -7.45 -3.44 -14.55
C ARG A 351 -6.26 -3.29 -13.60
N GLY A 352 -5.69 -2.09 -13.54
CA GLY A 352 -4.55 -1.77 -12.68
C GLY A 352 -3.46 -1.00 -13.39
N TRP A 353 -2.38 -0.67 -12.64
CA TRP A 353 -1.19 0.03 -13.12
C TRP A 353 0.07 -0.76 -12.73
N GLY A 354 1.10 -0.71 -13.57
CA GLY A 354 2.37 -1.37 -13.27
C GLY A 354 2.18 -2.79 -12.74
N LEU A 355 2.70 -3.06 -11.55
CA LEU A 355 2.57 -4.35 -10.84
C LEU A 355 1.55 -4.30 -9.68
N ILE A 356 0.47 -3.57 -9.84
CA ILE A 356 -0.76 -3.68 -9.05
C ILE A 356 -1.93 -3.91 -10.01
N ASN A 357 -2.35 -5.18 -10.16
CA ASN A 357 -3.35 -5.58 -11.13
C ASN A 357 -4.47 -6.38 -10.49
N GLY A 358 -5.67 -6.23 -11.02
CA GLY A 358 -6.88 -6.93 -10.61
C GLY A 358 -7.49 -7.70 -11.76
N LEU A 359 -7.83 -8.97 -11.52
CA LEU A 359 -8.69 -9.78 -12.37
C LEU A 359 -10.09 -9.79 -11.74
N VAL A 360 -11.06 -9.18 -12.40
CA VAL A 360 -12.40 -8.96 -11.86
C VAL A 360 -13.32 -10.07 -12.31
N LEU A 361 -13.88 -10.79 -11.34
CA LEU A 361 -14.88 -11.83 -11.59
C LEU A 361 -16.23 -11.20 -11.90
N ASN A 362 -16.99 -11.85 -12.80
CA ASN A 362 -18.36 -11.45 -13.12
C ASN A 362 -19.22 -11.40 -11.84
N PRO A 363 -19.93 -10.31 -11.55
CA PRO A 363 -20.84 -10.23 -10.42
C PRO A 363 -21.87 -11.37 -10.36
N ASP A 364 -22.34 -11.82 -11.53
CA ASP A 364 -23.37 -12.84 -11.66
C ASP A 364 -22.86 -14.28 -11.49
N THR A 365 -21.56 -14.53 -11.54
CA THR A 365 -21.00 -15.85 -11.22
C THR A 365 -21.11 -16.13 -9.74
N GLN A 366 -21.29 -17.39 -9.37
CA GLN A 366 -21.20 -17.82 -7.97
C GLN A 366 -19.75 -17.87 -7.46
N LEU A 367 -18.78 -17.87 -8.38
CA LEU A 367 -17.36 -17.93 -8.05
C LEU A 367 -16.90 -16.71 -7.26
N THR A 368 -16.11 -16.95 -6.21
CA THR A 368 -15.51 -15.92 -5.37
C THR A 368 -14.00 -15.82 -5.61
N ALA A 369 -13.43 -14.66 -5.38
CA ALA A 369 -11.98 -14.47 -5.43
C ALA A 369 -11.23 -15.38 -4.44
N ALA A 370 -11.81 -15.66 -3.28
CA ALA A 370 -11.20 -16.54 -2.27
C ALA A 370 -11.08 -18.00 -2.76
N GLU A 371 -12.06 -18.50 -3.51
CA GLU A 371 -12.01 -19.85 -4.08
C GLU A 371 -10.91 -19.96 -5.13
N VAL A 372 -10.79 -18.99 -6.03
CA VAL A 372 -9.70 -18.97 -7.03
C VAL A 372 -8.33 -18.82 -6.38
N VAL A 373 -8.20 -17.95 -5.36
CA VAL A 373 -6.94 -17.80 -4.61
C VAL A 373 -6.55 -19.12 -3.95
N LYS A 374 -7.50 -19.86 -3.36
CA LYS A 374 -7.23 -21.17 -2.78
C LYS A 374 -6.74 -22.17 -3.84
N ALA A 375 -7.38 -22.20 -5.00
CA ALA A 375 -6.94 -23.06 -6.11
C ALA A 375 -5.55 -22.64 -6.65
N ALA A 376 -5.23 -21.34 -6.69
CA ALA A 376 -3.91 -20.85 -7.09
C ALA A 376 -2.80 -21.30 -6.11
N ILE A 377 -3.10 -21.38 -4.81
CA ILE A 377 -2.18 -21.93 -3.80
C ILE A 377 -1.84 -23.39 -4.11
N ASP A 378 -2.82 -24.18 -4.54
CA ASP A 378 -2.61 -25.59 -4.92
C ASP A 378 -1.70 -25.71 -6.16
N GLU A 379 -1.69 -24.69 -7.03
CA GLU A 379 -0.78 -24.57 -8.18
C GLU A 379 0.57 -23.87 -7.83
N GLY A 380 0.84 -23.60 -6.55
CA GLY A 380 2.09 -22.99 -6.10
C GLY A 380 2.17 -21.47 -6.31
N LEU A 381 1.05 -20.78 -6.42
CA LEU A 381 0.97 -19.33 -6.57
C LEU A 381 0.23 -18.69 -5.40
N LEU A 382 0.87 -17.74 -4.70
CA LEU A 382 0.22 -16.94 -3.67
C LEU A 382 -0.39 -15.68 -4.27
N LEU A 383 -1.69 -15.49 -4.03
CA LEU A 383 -2.47 -14.32 -4.41
C LEU A 383 -3.26 -13.82 -3.21
N VAL A 384 -3.81 -12.61 -3.32
CA VAL A 384 -4.68 -12.03 -2.29
C VAL A 384 -5.93 -11.41 -2.91
N PRO A 385 -7.14 -11.66 -2.37
CA PRO A 385 -8.33 -11.01 -2.87
C PRO A 385 -8.37 -9.50 -2.51
N ALA A 386 -8.95 -8.70 -3.37
CA ALA A 386 -9.36 -7.32 -3.08
C ALA A 386 -10.89 -7.24 -3.15
N GLY A 387 -11.54 -7.59 -2.06
CA GLY A 387 -12.99 -7.82 -2.02
C GLY A 387 -13.39 -9.20 -2.56
N PRO A 388 -14.71 -9.49 -2.65
CA PRO A 388 -15.20 -10.83 -2.94
C PRO A 388 -15.03 -11.27 -4.42
N LYS A 389 -14.83 -10.30 -5.33
CA LYS A 389 -14.84 -10.53 -6.78
C LYS A 389 -13.55 -10.12 -7.50
N VAL A 390 -12.49 -9.77 -6.80
CA VAL A 390 -11.24 -9.34 -7.46
C VAL A 390 -10.05 -10.11 -6.92
N LEU A 391 -9.33 -10.79 -7.82
CA LEU A 391 -8.02 -11.35 -7.55
C LEU A 391 -6.98 -10.24 -7.74
N ARG A 392 -6.15 -9.98 -6.74
CA ARG A 392 -5.12 -8.96 -6.78
C ARG A 392 -3.74 -9.58 -6.94
N PHE A 393 -2.97 -8.99 -7.86
CA PHE A 393 -1.60 -9.37 -8.21
C PHE A 393 -0.67 -8.23 -7.83
N VAL A 394 0.17 -8.44 -6.83
CA VAL A 394 1.12 -7.43 -6.31
C VAL A 394 2.50 -8.07 -6.04
N PRO A 395 3.13 -8.71 -7.04
CA PRO A 395 4.43 -9.36 -6.86
C PRO A 395 5.51 -8.38 -6.42
N PRO A 396 6.69 -8.83 -5.95
CA PRO A 396 7.86 -7.97 -5.84
C PRO A 396 8.17 -7.26 -7.16
N LEU A 397 8.71 -6.04 -7.09
CA LEU A 397 8.97 -5.23 -8.30
C LEU A 397 10.10 -5.78 -9.18
N ILE A 398 10.87 -6.74 -8.64
CA ILE A 398 11.95 -7.44 -9.34
C ILE A 398 11.48 -8.70 -10.07
N VAL A 399 10.17 -8.96 -10.11
CA VAL A 399 9.61 -10.13 -10.79
C VAL A 399 10.10 -10.23 -12.22
N THR A 400 10.52 -11.43 -12.64
CA THR A 400 11.06 -11.70 -13.97
C THR A 400 9.95 -12.04 -14.97
N GLN A 401 10.29 -11.99 -16.27
CA GLN A 401 9.40 -12.43 -17.34
C GLN A 401 8.93 -13.89 -17.13
N ALA A 402 9.85 -14.79 -16.82
CA ALA A 402 9.55 -16.22 -16.62
C ALA A 402 8.61 -16.44 -15.41
N GLU A 403 8.79 -15.66 -14.34
CA GLU A 403 7.92 -15.75 -13.17
C GLU A 403 6.50 -15.22 -13.45
N VAL A 404 6.36 -14.18 -14.28
CA VAL A 404 5.04 -13.72 -14.75
C VAL A 404 4.38 -14.81 -15.60
N GLU A 405 5.11 -15.45 -16.52
CA GLU A 405 4.59 -16.57 -17.34
C GLU A 405 4.14 -17.75 -16.46
N GLN A 406 4.95 -18.10 -15.44
CA GLN A 406 4.61 -19.16 -14.49
C GLN A 406 3.33 -18.80 -13.69
N ALA A 407 3.20 -17.55 -13.23
CA ALA A 407 2.01 -17.10 -12.52
C ALA A 407 0.76 -17.17 -13.39
N LEU A 408 0.84 -16.75 -14.65
CA LEU A 408 -0.27 -16.83 -15.60
C LEU A 408 -0.72 -18.28 -15.86
N GLN A 409 0.22 -19.21 -15.96
CA GLN A 409 -0.09 -20.64 -16.09
C GLN A 409 -0.80 -21.18 -14.84
N ALA A 410 -0.34 -20.79 -13.65
CA ALA A 410 -0.98 -21.18 -12.40
C ALA A 410 -2.41 -20.62 -12.27
N VAL A 411 -2.63 -19.36 -12.69
CA VAL A 411 -3.97 -18.76 -12.72
C VAL A 411 -4.89 -19.47 -13.69
N ASP A 412 -4.42 -19.80 -14.91
CA ASP A 412 -5.21 -20.52 -15.91
C ASP A 412 -5.67 -21.90 -15.40
N LYS A 413 -4.75 -22.66 -14.76
CA LYS A 413 -5.06 -23.93 -14.13
C LYS A 413 -6.03 -23.79 -12.94
N ALA A 414 -5.81 -22.78 -12.09
CA ALA A 414 -6.71 -22.50 -10.98
C ALA A 414 -8.13 -22.19 -11.47
N MET A 415 -8.26 -21.36 -12.51
CA MET A 415 -9.56 -21.07 -13.12
C MET A 415 -10.21 -22.34 -13.68
N ALA A 416 -9.49 -23.15 -14.45
CA ALA A 416 -10.01 -24.40 -14.99
C ALA A 416 -10.51 -25.35 -13.89
N SER A 417 -9.82 -25.42 -12.75
CA SER A 417 -10.22 -26.29 -11.64
C SER A 417 -11.51 -25.87 -10.94
N VAL A 418 -11.77 -24.54 -10.85
CA VAL A 418 -12.95 -24.01 -10.15
C VAL A 418 -14.15 -23.77 -11.05
N THR A 419 -13.95 -23.62 -12.37
CA THR A 419 -15.03 -23.45 -13.35
C THR A 419 -15.57 -24.79 -13.87
N LYS A 420 -14.83 -25.89 -13.68
CA LYS A 420 -15.18 -27.24 -14.21
C LYS A 420 -15.35 -27.27 -15.74
N GLU A 421 -14.67 -26.35 -16.44
CA GLU A 421 -14.56 -26.31 -17.90
C GLU A 421 -13.30 -27.01 -18.43
#